data_1ed1ea07544d85f3f06c75d2ec77e209
#
_entry.id   1ed1ea07544d85f3f06c75d2ec77e209
#
_cell.length_a   1.000
_cell.length_b   1.000
_cell.length_c   1.000
_cell.angle_alpha   90.00
_cell.angle_beta   90.00
_cell.angle_gamma   90.00
#
_symmetry.space_group_name_H-M   'P 1'
#
loop_
_entity.id
_entity.type
_entity.pdbx_description
1 polymer ?
#
loop_
_entity_poly.entity_id
_entity_poly.type
_entity_poly.pdbx_seq_one_letter_code
_entity_poly.pdbx_strand_id
1 'polypeptide(L)'
;MLKRILTLLLVFVFFISCSEREGTSTENHDGKTAKVFYVENSTTKIPVVVVSGTPYEMGFQLGETTKDEVNKCMLGFLELGQQSDEKYSDANLDDAWDKMLPYIDNRFIEELKGLADGAEVSLDKLRRAHMIPVISSFACSGVAVWGDATANGDLYHIRNLDFTMDAHLQDFPVIVIYKPDQGIPHIQTSFAGYIASHSGMNAKGIVFGEKGASPSKEYPYNYDGIHFSLLFRTMMYDASNLESALDMIERAKLIKRYYLYISDGKKETMGAAIAIVTTPDEVKLSIYKDNEKPEGTSLNVMDNCVY
;
A
#
# COMPACT_ATOMS: atom_id res chain seq x y z
N MET A 1 -49.33 28.22 32.46
CA MET A 1 -48.01 28.83 32.35
C MET A 1 -47.01 27.74 31.93
N LEU A 2 -46.75 27.64 30.66
CA LEU A 2 -45.92 26.56 30.07
C LEU A 2 -44.55 27.13 29.76
N LYS A 3 -43.53 26.76 30.52
CA LYS A 3 -42.13 27.11 30.23
C LYS A 3 -41.59 26.17 29.14
N ARG A 4 -41.36 26.72 27.97
CA ARG A 4 -40.61 26.05 26.89
C ARG A 4 -39.13 26.10 27.24
N ILE A 5 -38.52 24.92 27.44
CA ILE A 5 -37.06 24.74 27.51
C ILE A 5 -36.58 24.55 26.10
N LEU A 6 -35.78 25.52 25.59
CA LEU A 6 -35.12 25.48 24.30
C LEU A 6 -33.79 24.78 24.50
N THR A 7 -33.70 23.52 24.09
CA THR A 7 -32.45 22.77 24.10
C THR A 7 -31.64 23.18 22.87
N LEU A 8 -30.56 23.92 23.11
CA LEU A 8 -29.59 24.30 22.08
C LEU A 8 -28.69 23.09 21.75
N LEU A 9 -28.88 22.47 20.60
CA LEU A 9 -28.02 21.43 20.10
C LEU A 9 -26.78 22.12 19.52
N LEU A 10 -25.64 22.06 20.21
CA LEU A 10 -24.35 22.49 19.70
C LEU A 10 -23.82 21.39 18.76
N VAL A 11 -23.99 21.62 17.48
CA VAL A 11 -23.30 20.82 16.43
C VAL A 11 -21.85 21.29 16.38
N PHE A 12 -20.93 20.51 16.91
CA PHE A 12 -19.50 20.69 16.69
C PHE A 12 -19.16 20.22 15.29
N VAL A 13 -19.08 21.17 14.35
CA VAL A 13 -18.48 20.92 13.05
C VAL A 13 -16.96 20.99 13.25
N PHE A 14 -16.31 19.85 13.23
CA PHE A 14 -14.84 19.78 13.17
C PHE A 14 -14.40 20.26 11.77
N PHE A 15 -14.02 21.51 11.67
CA PHE A 15 -13.21 21.96 10.55
C PHE A 15 -11.79 21.38 10.71
N ILE A 16 -11.43 20.41 9.87
CA ILE A 16 -10.04 20.06 9.68
C ILE A 16 -9.41 21.24 8.95
N SER A 17 -8.77 22.12 9.72
CA SER A 17 -7.98 23.21 9.17
C SER A 17 -6.70 22.60 8.58
N CYS A 18 -6.65 22.51 7.26
CA CYS A 18 -5.42 22.26 6.54
C CYS A 18 -4.61 23.57 6.61
N SER A 19 -3.67 23.67 7.53
CA SER A 19 -2.74 24.79 7.60
C SER A 19 -1.69 24.58 6.52
N GLU A 20 -1.81 25.30 5.40
CA GLU A 20 -0.72 25.46 4.44
C GLU A 20 0.38 26.27 5.10
N ARG A 21 1.41 25.62 5.62
CA ARG A 21 2.72 26.25 5.81
C ARG A 21 3.52 26.00 4.55
N GLU A 22 4.11 27.08 4.01
CA GLU A 22 5.04 27.02 2.87
C GLU A 22 6.10 25.94 3.16
N GLY A 23 6.05 24.85 2.38
CA GLY A 23 7.02 23.79 2.43
C GLY A 23 8.34 24.25 1.84
N THR A 24 9.44 23.86 2.43
CA THR A 24 10.76 23.99 1.82
C THR A 24 10.79 23.18 0.53
N SER A 25 11.04 23.84 -0.59
CA SER A 25 11.26 23.19 -1.88
C SER A 25 12.76 22.95 -2.07
N THR A 26 13.17 21.73 -2.32
CA THR A 26 14.52 21.42 -2.79
C THR A 26 14.52 21.35 -4.30
N GLU A 27 15.41 22.09 -4.98
CA GLU A 27 15.52 22.08 -6.45
C GLU A 27 16.28 20.84 -6.92
N ASN A 28 15.72 20.10 -7.87
CA ASN A 28 16.28 18.89 -8.44
C ASN A 28 16.87 19.07 -9.85
N HIS A 29 17.60 18.06 -10.30
CA HIS A 29 18.41 18.03 -11.52
C HIS A 29 17.69 18.44 -12.82
N ASP A 30 16.33 18.45 -12.85
CA ASP A 30 15.50 18.82 -14.00
C ASP A 30 14.37 19.83 -13.65
N GLY A 31 14.47 20.55 -12.54
CA GLY A 31 13.50 21.58 -12.16
C GLY A 31 12.15 21.09 -11.61
N LYS A 32 11.96 19.79 -11.42
CA LYS A 32 10.82 19.22 -10.72
C LYS A 32 11.19 19.00 -9.26
N THR A 33 10.51 19.68 -8.34
CA THR A 33 10.72 19.57 -6.89
C THR A 33 9.60 18.82 -6.22
N ALA A 34 9.93 17.98 -5.23
CA ALA A 34 8.93 17.42 -4.34
C ALA A 34 8.26 18.54 -3.54
N LYS A 35 6.96 18.35 -3.27
CA LYS A 35 6.23 19.21 -2.32
C LYS A 35 5.94 18.41 -1.07
N VAL A 36 6.21 18.99 0.10
CA VAL A 36 5.93 18.38 1.38
C VAL A 36 4.92 19.22 2.15
N PHE A 37 3.91 18.57 2.67
CA PHE A 37 3.02 19.13 3.67
C PHE A 37 2.73 18.07 4.74
N TYR A 38 2.01 18.44 5.78
CA TYR A 38 1.79 17.54 6.91
C TYR A 38 0.30 17.42 7.21
N VAL A 39 -0.14 16.19 7.50
CA VAL A 39 -1.42 15.95 8.16
C VAL A 39 -1.14 15.83 9.65
N GLU A 40 -1.75 16.73 10.42
CA GLU A 40 -1.49 16.85 11.86
C GLU A 40 -2.79 16.73 12.66
N ASN A 41 -2.70 16.05 13.79
CA ASN A 41 -3.67 16.13 14.87
C ASN A 41 -2.93 16.40 16.19
N SER A 42 -3.62 16.35 17.34
CA SER A 42 -3.01 16.64 18.64
C SER A 42 -1.85 15.71 19.04
N THR A 43 -1.70 14.56 18.41
CA THR A 43 -0.75 13.51 18.80
C THR A 43 0.14 13.02 17.68
N THR A 44 -0.23 13.26 16.41
CA THR A 44 0.43 12.67 15.26
C THR A 44 0.65 13.70 14.16
N LYS A 45 1.85 13.65 13.57
CA LYS A 45 2.23 14.46 12.41
C LYS A 45 2.79 13.53 11.34
N ILE A 46 2.09 13.41 10.20
CA ILE A 46 2.46 12.53 9.10
C ILE A 46 2.85 13.39 7.91
N PRO A 47 4.07 13.22 7.36
CA PRO A 47 4.46 13.90 6.13
C PRO A 47 3.68 13.35 4.94
N VAL A 48 3.23 14.25 4.07
CA VAL A 48 2.67 13.96 2.76
C VAL A 48 3.63 14.50 1.72
N VAL A 49 4.27 13.60 0.98
CA VAL A 49 5.26 13.92 -0.05
C VAL A 49 4.61 13.78 -1.41
N VAL A 50 4.62 14.85 -2.20
CA VAL A 50 4.12 14.83 -3.59
C VAL A 50 5.30 14.79 -4.53
N VAL A 51 5.40 13.72 -5.29
CA VAL A 51 6.46 13.50 -6.29
C VAL A 51 5.89 13.45 -7.70
N SER A 52 6.68 13.84 -8.71
CA SER A 52 6.21 13.87 -10.09
C SER A 52 7.32 13.59 -11.10
N GLY A 53 6.95 13.05 -12.25
CA GLY A 53 7.87 12.78 -13.35
C GLY A 53 7.95 11.32 -13.75
N THR A 54 9.11 10.91 -14.22
CA THR A 54 9.45 9.50 -14.49
C THR A 54 9.55 8.73 -13.16
N PRO A 55 9.49 7.39 -13.18
CA PRO A 55 9.67 6.60 -11.96
C PRO A 55 10.98 6.91 -11.23
N TYR A 56 12.10 7.04 -11.95
CA TYR A 56 13.38 7.41 -11.35
C TYR A 56 13.33 8.79 -10.68
N GLU A 57 12.79 9.83 -11.37
CA GLU A 57 12.67 11.17 -10.82
C GLU A 57 11.80 11.20 -9.56
N MET A 58 10.69 10.46 -9.55
CA MET A 58 9.81 10.37 -8.38
C MET A 58 10.50 9.68 -7.20
N GLY A 59 11.25 8.61 -7.46
CA GLY A 59 12.06 7.94 -6.47
C GLY A 59 13.14 8.85 -5.89
N PHE A 60 13.87 9.58 -6.77
CA PHE A 60 14.91 10.53 -6.37
C PHE A 60 14.35 11.64 -5.48
N GLN A 61 13.25 12.28 -5.89
CA GLN A 61 12.57 13.31 -5.11
C GLN A 61 12.14 12.80 -3.73
N LEU A 62 11.59 11.57 -3.66
CA LEU A 62 11.21 10.96 -2.40
C LEU A 62 12.44 10.73 -1.51
N GLY A 63 13.49 10.14 -2.07
CA GLY A 63 14.74 9.84 -1.36
C GLY A 63 15.44 11.08 -0.81
N GLU A 64 15.58 12.11 -1.64
CA GLU A 64 16.18 13.38 -1.23
C GLU A 64 15.37 14.07 -0.12
N THR A 65 14.03 14.06 -0.26
CA THR A 65 13.12 14.74 0.67
C THR A 65 13.04 14.04 2.04
N THR A 66 13.19 12.72 2.07
CA THR A 66 13.04 11.88 3.28
C THR A 66 14.31 11.11 3.59
N LYS A 67 15.47 11.65 3.26
CA LYS A 67 16.77 10.98 3.33
C LYS A 67 17.07 10.39 4.71
N ASP A 68 16.93 11.17 5.75
CA ASP A 68 17.24 10.74 7.12
C ASP A 68 16.27 9.66 7.60
N GLU A 69 14.99 9.80 7.25
CA GLU A 69 13.95 8.84 7.59
C GLU A 69 14.14 7.53 6.82
N VAL A 70 14.47 7.59 5.52
CA VAL A 70 14.79 6.40 4.70
C VAL A 70 15.97 5.63 5.29
N ASN A 71 17.05 6.33 5.65
CA ASN A 71 18.22 5.71 6.26
C ASN A 71 17.85 5.02 7.58
N LYS A 72 17.14 5.68 8.47
CA LYS A 72 16.75 5.12 9.77
C LYS A 72 15.73 3.98 9.62
N CYS A 73 14.71 4.18 8.80
CA CYS A 73 13.63 3.23 8.62
C CYS A 73 14.09 1.97 7.88
N MET A 74 14.57 2.12 6.63
CA MET A 74 14.84 0.96 5.77
C MET A 74 16.13 0.23 6.15
N LEU A 75 17.19 0.96 6.50
CA LEU A 75 18.44 0.30 6.91
C LEU A 75 18.32 -0.28 8.31
N GLY A 76 17.62 0.40 9.22
CA GLY A 76 17.31 -0.15 10.55
C GLY A 76 16.44 -1.40 10.47
N PHE A 77 15.44 -1.40 9.57
CA PHE A 77 14.60 -2.57 9.33
C PHE A 77 15.39 -3.76 8.76
N LEU A 78 16.32 -3.51 7.82
CA LEU A 78 17.20 -4.54 7.28
C LEU A 78 18.10 -5.12 8.38
N GLU A 79 18.77 -4.26 9.14
CA GLU A 79 19.67 -4.67 10.21
C GLU A 79 18.94 -5.49 11.28
N LEU A 80 17.78 -5.03 11.74
CA LEU A 80 16.98 -5.74 12.72
C LEU A 80 16.51 -7.11 12.19
N GLY A 81 16.07 -7.17 10.94
CA GLY A 81 15.69 -8.43 10.32
C GLY A 81 16.85 -9.42 10.34
N GLN A 82 18.02 -9.00 9.87
CA GLN A 82 19.23 -9.83 9.81
C GLN A 82 19.72 -10.31 11.19
N GLN A 83 19.56 -9.48 12.21
CA GLN A 83 19.88 -9.87 13.58
C GLN A 83 18.85 -10.85 14.18
N SER A 84 17.62 -10.82 13.70
CA SER A 84 16.52 -11.62 14.27
C SER A 84 16.46 -13.06 13.75
N ASP A 85 16.83 -13.31 12.48
CA ASP A 85 16.69 -14.62 11.85
C ASP A 85 17.61 -14.73 10.62
N GLU A 86 18.33 -15.85 10.49
CA GLU A 86 19.21 -16.15 9.36
C GLU A 86 18.49 -16.17 8.00
N LYS A 87 17.18 -16.40 7.99
CA LYS A 87 16.39 -16.31 6.74
C LYS A 87 16.48 -14.94 6.07
N TYR A 88 16.81 -13.87 6.82
CA TYR A 88 17.02 -12.52 6.29
C TYR A 88 18.48 -12.21 5.96
N SER A 89 19.34 -13.24 5.81
CA SER A 89 20.69 -13.05 5.32
C SER A 89 20.71 -12.42 3.93
N ASP A 90 21.79 -11.70 3.60
CA ASP A 90 21.97 -11.09 2.28
C ASP A 90 21.71 -12.09 1.16
N ALA A 91 22.26 -13.31 1.27
CA ALA A 91 22.11 -14.35 0.27
C ALA A 91 20.65 -14.77 0.03
N ASN A 92 19.86 -14.91 1.09
CA ASN A 92 18.46 -15.30 0.98
C ASN A 92 17.58 -14.16 0.42
N LEU A 93 17.88 -12.92 0.80
CA LEU A 93 17.16 -11.74 0.29
C LEU A 93 17.50 -11.49 -1.19
N ASP A 94 18.75 -11.69 -1.58
CA ASP A 94 19.19 -11.60 -2.98
C ASP A 94 18.57 -12.73 -3.83
N ASP A 95 18.55 -13.97 -3.36
CA ASP A 95 17.90 -15.10 -4.04
C ASP A 95 16.40 -14.85 -4.26
N ALA A 96 15.71 -14.32 -3.25
CA ALA A 96 14.30 -13.95 -3.36
C ALA A 96 14.08 -12.85 -4.42
N TRP A 97 14.95 -11.84 -4.44
CA TRP A 97 14.90 -10.78 -5.44
C TRP A 97 15.13 -11.32 -6.84
N ASP A 98 16.20 -12.09 -7.05
CA ASP A 98 16.61 -12.60 -8.37
C ASP A 98 15.53 -13.50 -8.98
N LYS A 99 14.88 -14.33 -8.19
CA LYS A 99 13.75 -15.17 -8.63
C LYS A 99 12.52 -14.34 -8.98
N MET A 100 12.28 -13.24 -8.26
CA MET A 100 11.14 -12.37 -8.48
C MET A 100 11.34 -11.35 -9.60
N LEU A 101 12.61 -11.00 -9.91
CA LEU A 101 12.98 -9.95 -10.86
C LEU A 101 12.30 -10.06 -12.24
N PRO A 102 12.10 -11.25 -12.84
CA PRO A 102 11.39 -11.36 -14.12
C PRO A 102 9.93 -10.89 -14.10
N TYR A 103 9.32 -10.78 -12.91
CA TYR A 103 7.92 -10.41 -12.71
C TYR A 103 7.75 -8.98 -12.20
N ILE A 104 8.86 -8.30 -11.85
CA ILE A 104 8.81 -6.94 -11.31
C ILE A 104 8.69 -5.94 -12.47
N ASP A 105 7.73 -5.02 -12.35
CA ASP A 105 7.59 -3.91 -13.29
C ASP A 105 8.85 -3.02 -13.29
N ASN A 106 9.36 -2.70 -14.46
CA ASN A 106 10.57 -1.87 -14.60
C ASN A 106 10.40 -0.47 -13.96
N ARG A 107 9.16 0.06 -13.90
CA ARG A 107 8.88 1.33 -13.21
C ARG A 107 9.27 1.28 -11.75
N PHE A 108 9.01 0.15 -11.07
CA PHE A 108 9.42 -0.05 -9.68
C PHE A 108 10.96 -0.09 -9.54
N ILE A 109 11.64 -0.76 -10.47
CA ILE A 109 13.11 -0.86 -10.47
C ILE A 109 13.74 0.52 -10.64
N GLU A 110 13.25 1.33 -11.58
CA GLU A 110 13.74 2.68 -11.81
C GLU A 110 13.43 3.61 -10.61
N GLU A 111 12.24 3.50 -10.01
CA GLU A 111 11.89 4.26 -8.81
C GLU A 111 12.80 3.90 -7.63
N LEU A 112 13.12 2.60 -7.46
CA LEU A 112 14.01 2.15 -6.40
C LEU A 112 15.45 2.66 -6.57
N LYS A 113 15.94 2.75 -7.82
CA LYS A 113 17.24 3.38 -8.14
C LYS A 113 17.22 4.86 -7.79
N GLY A 114 16.19 5.59 -8.21
CA GLY A 114 16.04 7.00 -7.88
C GLY A 114 16.00 7.22 -6.38
N LEU A 115 15.24 6.40 -5.64
CA LEU A 115 15.17 6.46 -4.18
C LEU A 115 16.55 6.24 -3.52
N ALA A 116 17.32 5.27 -4.03
CA ALA A 116 18.67 4.99 -3.53
C ALA A 116 19.59 6.19 -3.73
N ASP A 117 19.59 6.77 -4.92
CA ASP A 117 20.43 7.92 -5.26
C ASP A 117 20.03 9.17 -4.46
N GLY A 118 18.72 9.46 -4.38
CA GLY A 118 18.20 10.62 -3.64
C GLY A 118 18.45 10.53 -2.12
N ALA A 119 18.30 9.35 -1.55
CA ALA A 119 18.57 9.12 -0.12
C ALA A 119 20.05 8.88 0.19
N GLU A 120 20.93 8.80 -0.84
CA GLU A 120 22.35 8.45 -0.71
C GLU A 120 22.57 7.12 0.04
N VAL A 121 21.77 6.11 -0.26
CA VAL A 121 21.86 4.77 0.32
C VAL A 121 22.20 3.73 -0.74
N SER A 122 22.78 2.61 -0.34
CA SER A 122 23.05 1.51 -1.26
C SER A 122 21.76 0.94 -1.84
N LEU A 123 21.66 0.86 -3.16
CA LEU A 123 20.57 0.21 -3.87
C LEU A 123 20.39 -1.26 -3.42
N ASP A 124 21.48 -1.99 -3.20
CA ASP A 124 21.42 -3.38 -2.74
C ASP A 124 20.81 -3.48 -1.34
N LYS A 125 21.15 -2.57 -0.43
CA LYS A 125 20.55 -2.55 0.91
C LYS A 125 19.06 -2.22 0.86
N LEU A 126 18.65 -1.24 0.05
CA LEU A 126 17.22 -0.92 -0.14
C LEU A 126 16.46 -2.09 -0.76
N ARG A 127 17.03 -2.71 -1.80
CA ARG A 127 16.47 -3.90 -2.44
C ARG A 127 16.23 -5.02 -1.42
N ARG A 128 17.24 -5.35 -0.61
CA ARG A 128 17.15 -6.37 0.45
C ARG A 128 16.10 -6.01 1.49
N ALA A 129 16.04 -4.75 1.93
CA ALA A 129 15.03 -4.29 2.87
C ALA A 129 13.59 -4.49 2.33
N HIS A 130 13.38 -4.28 1.02
CA HIS A 130 12.09 -4.55 0.37
C HIS A 130 11.76 -6.04 0.27
N MET A 131 12.74 -6.93 0.38
CA MET A 131 12.52 -8.38 0.38
C MET A 131 12.16 -8.95 1.74
N ILE A 132 12.40 -8.25 2.85
CA ILE A 132 12.01 -8.72 4.18
C ILE A 132 10.50 -9.02 4.26
N PRO A 133 9.57 -8.12 3.87
CA PRO A 133 8.13 -8.42 3.89
C PRO A 133 7.75 -9.58 2.95
N VAL A 134 8.51 -9.78 1.87
CA VAL A 134 8.29 -10.89 0.93
C VAL A 134 8.49 -12.24 1.60
N ILE A 135 9.54 -12.37 2.41
CA ILE A 135 9.90 -13.60 3.12
C ILE A 135 9.14 -13.73 4.45
N SER A 136 8.64 -12.62 5.00
CA SER A 136 7.94 -12.59 6.29
C SER A 136 6.53 -13.13 6.20
N SER A 137 6.04 -13.62 7.34
CA SER A 137 4.61 -13.83 7.57
C SER A 137 4.08 -12.69 8.43
N PHE A 138 2.95 -12.15 8.06
CA PHE A 138 2.24 -11.12 8.81
C PHE A 138 0.73 -11.34 8.68
N ALA A 139 -0.04 -10.75 9.58
CA ALA A 139 -1.49 -10.76 9.57
C ALA A 139 -2.02 -9.38 9.22
N CYS A 140 -3.23 -9.33 8.75
CA CYS A 140 -3.93 -8.08 8.44
C CYS A 140 -5.42 -8.29 8.58
N SER A 141 -6.13 -7.19 8.76
CA SER A 141 -7.60 -7.17 8.68
C SER A 141 -8.04 -6.04 7.76
N GLY A 142 -9.22 -6.19 7.17
CA GLY A 142 -9.74 -5.18 6.29
C GLY A 142 -11.20 -5.40 5.96
N VAL A 143 -11.85 -4.32 5.55
CA VAL A 143 -13.23 -4.31 5.12
C VAL A 143 -13.45 -3.23 4.07
N ALA A 144 -14.31 -3.50 3.11
CA ALA A 144 -14.88 -2.50 2.21
C ALA A 144 -16.39 -2.51 2.39
N VAL A 145 -16.98 -1.32 2.59
CA VAL A 145 -18.43 -1.11 2.75
C VAL A 145 -18.87 0.08 1.91
N TRP A 146 -20.08 0.02 1.35
CA TRP A 146 -20.62 1.08 0.48
C TRP A 146 -22.14 1.08 0.43
N GLY A 147 -22.72 2.00 -0.33
CA GLY A 147 -24.16 2.06 -0.57
C GLY A 147 -24.97 2.11 0.72
N ASP A 148 -25.98 1.26 0.86
CA ASP A 148 -26.86 1.22 2.03
C ASP A 148 -26.16 0.79 3.34
N ALA A 149 -24.97 0.22 3.27
CA ALA A 149 -24.15 -0.09 4.44
C ALA A 149 -23.42 1.13 5.02
N THR A 150 -23.51 2.30 4.38
CA THR A 150 -22.86 3.54 4.82
C THR A 150 -23.84 4.69 4.91
N ALA A 151 -23.61 5.63 5.86
CA ALA A 151 -24.56 6.72 6.13
C ALA A 151 -24.75 7.69 4.96
N ASN A 152 -23.77 7.82 4.07
CA ASN A 152 -23.77 8.74 2.94
C ASN A 152 -23.73 8.05 1.57
N GLY A 153 -23.73 6.72 1.56
CA GLY A 153 -23.64 5.91 0.34
C GLY A 153 -22.23 5.81 -0.23
N ASP A 154 -21.24 6.49 0.35
CA ASP A 154 -19.86 6.45 -0.14
C ASP A 154 -19.18 5.11 0.21
N LEU A 155 -18.15 4.75 -0.56
CA LEU A 155 -17.35 3.58 -0.30
C LEU A 155 -16.24 3.90 0.70
N TYR A 156 -16.16 3.08 1.76
CA TYR A 156 -15.07 3.06 2.72
C TYR A 156 -14.31 1.75 2.58
N HIS A 157 -13.00 1.87 2.37
CA HIS A 157 -12.07 0.74 2.31
C HIS A 157 -11.04 0.91 3.42
N ILE A 158 -11.04 -0.03 4.37
CA ILE A 158 -10.19 0.02 5.56
C ILE A 158 -9.27 -1.19 5.53
N ARG A 159 -8.00 -0.97 5.87
CA ARG A 159 -7.00 -2.02 6.03
C ARG A 159 -6.12 -1.73 7.24
N ASN A 160 -5.94 -2.73 8.11
CA ASN A 160 -4.98 -2.69 9.21
C ASN A 160 -3.82 -3.66 8.92
N LEU A 161 -2.61 -3.18 9.16
CA LEU A 161 -1.40 -4.00 9.14
C LEU A 161 -1.09 -4.47 10.57
N ASP A 162 -1.06 -5.78 10.76
CA ASP A 162 -0.60 -6.39 12.01
C ASP A 162 0.83 -6.87 11.80
N PHE A 163 1.79 -6.04 12.18
CA PHE A 163 3.22 -6.31 12.07
C PHE A 163 3.91 -6.03 13.40
N THR A 164 5.14 -6.56 13.59
CA THR A 164 5.87 -6.32 14.82
C THR A 164 6.23 -4.84 15.01
N MET A 165 5.99 -4.33 16.21
CA MET A 165 6.38 -2.96 16.59
C MET A 165 7.90 -2.83 16.80
N ASP A 166 8.60 -3.94 17.04
CA ASP A 166 10.06 -3.97 17.21
C ASP A 166 10.81 -3.55 15.95
N ALA A 167 10.14 -3.62 14.79
CA ALA A 167 10.68 -3.16 13.52
C ALA A 167 10.75 -1.63 13.40
N HIS A 168 10.14 -0.88 14.33
CA HIS A 168 10.12 0.58 14.37
C HIS A 168 9.60 1.28 13.09
N LEU A 169 8.93 0.55 12.19
CA LEU A 169 8.36 1.13 10.96
C LEU A 169 7.30 2.19 11.24
N GLN A 170 6.53 2.02 12.32
CA GLN A 170 5.49 2.95 12.76
C GLN A 170 6.04 4.32 13.18
N ASP A 171 7.34 4.43 13.42
CA ASP A 171 7.99 5.69 13.81
C ASP A 171 8.27 6.58 12.57
N PHE A 172 8.16 6.02 11.36
CA PHE A 172 8.45 6.68 10.09
C PHE A 172 7.28 6.62 9.09
N PRO A 173 6.05 6.96 9.49
CA PRO A 173 4.92 6.93 8.57
C PRO A 173 5.07 8.01 7.49
N VAL A 174 4.66 7.70 6.27
CA VAL A 174 4.62 8.64 5.15
C VAL A 174 3.41 8.39 4.28
N ILE A 175 2.82 9.45 3.76
CA ILE A 175 1.86 9.41 2.67
C ILE A 175 2.57 9.92 1.42
N VAL A 176 2.56 9.15 0.33
CA VAL A 176 3.18 9.57 -0.92
C VAL A 176 2.11 9.72 -1.99
N ILE A 177 2.09 10.89 -2.63
CA ILE A 177 1.23 11.19 -3.79
C ILE A 177 2.12 11.20 -5.03
N TYR A 178 1.90 10.24 -5.90
CA TYR A 178 2.62 10.07 -7.15
C TYR A 178 1.87 10.73 -8.31
N LYS A 179 2.56 11.56 -9.07
CA LYS A 179 2.08 12.18 -10.30
C LYS A 179 2.99 11.77 -11.46
N PRO A 180 2.90 10.52 -11.94
CA PRO A 180 3.75 10.02 -13.00
C PRO A 180 3.48 10.73 -14.32
N ASP A 181 4.51 10.90 -15.15
CA ASP A 181 4.37 11.40 -16.53
C ASP A 181 3.55 10.42 -17.40
N GLN A 182 3.58 9.13 -17.06
CA GLN A 182 2.79 8.08 -17.71
C GLN A 182 2.14 7.18 -16.66
N GLY A 183 0.85 6.90 -16.83
CA GLY A 183 0.05 6.11 -15.90
C GLY A 183 -0.88 6.96 -15.04
N ILE A 184 -1.59 6.31 -14.15
CA ILE A 184 -2.63 6.94 -13.31
C ILE A 184 -1.96 7.55 -12.07
N PRO A 185 -2.21 8.84 -11.74
CA PRO A 185 -1.80 9.40 -10.46
C PRO A 185 -2.39 8.59 -9.30
N HIS A 186 -1.60 8.42 -8.23
CA HIS A 186 -2.01 7.58 -7.12
C HIS A 186 -1.41 8.03 -5.79
N ILE A 187 -1.99 7.53 -4.72
CA ILE A 187 -1.58 7.77 -3.34
C ILE A 187 -1.37 6.43 -2.63
N GLN A 188 -0.34 6.35 -1.82
CA GLN A 188 -0.15 5.25 -0.88
C GLN A 188 0.17 5.75 0.51
N THR A 189 -0.27 5.00 1.51
CA THR A 189 0.20 5.11 2.89
C THR A 189 1.31 4.09 3.10
N SER A 190 2.45 4.51 3.63
CA SER A 190 3.64 3.67 3.71
C SER A 190 4.55 4.10 4.85
N PHE A 191 5.76 3.58 4.85
CA PHE A 191 6.86 3.96 5.71
C PHE A 191 7.97 4.58 4.86
N ALA A 192 8.75 5.50 5.44
CA ALA A 192 9.79 6.21 4.70
C ALA A 192 10.76 5.25 4.00
N GLY A 193 10.85 5.36 2.68
CA GLY A 193 11.70 4.52 1.84
C GLY A 193 11.09 3.19 1.39
N TYR A 194 9.93 2.77 1.90
CA TYR A 194 9.24 1.58 1.42
C TYR A 194 8.29 1.96 0.29
N ILE A 195 8.72 1.74 -0.96
CA ILE A 195 7.97 2.10 -2.17
C ILE A 195 7.08 0.98 -2.72
N ALA A 196 7.21 -0.27 -2.25
CA ALA A 196 6.19 -1.28 -2.47
C ALA A 196 4.92 -0.93 -1.68
N SER A 197 3.75 -1.40 -2.08
CA SER A 197 2.49 -0.95 -1.50
C SER A 197 1.71 -2.06 -0.82
N HIS A 198 1.34 -1.84 0.44
CA HIS A 198 0.38 -2.68 1.15
C HIS A 198 -1.06 -2.19 0.99
N SER A 199 -1.24 -0.91 0.76
CA SER A 199 -2.53 -0.29 0.45
C SER A 199 -2.33 1.07 -0.23
N GLY A 200 -3.25 1.40 -1.11
CA GLY A 200 -3.25 2.65 -1.83
C GLY A 200 -4.49 2.82 -2.67
N MET A 201 -4.59 3.98 -3.29
CA MET A 201 -5.70 4.34 -4.17
C MET A 201 -5.17 5.12 -5.37
N ASN A 202 -5.71 4.87 -6.54
CA ASN A 202 -5.41 5.66 -7.72
C ASN A 202 -6.51 6.69 -8.05
N ALA A 203 -6.19 7.62 -8.94
CA ALA A 203 -7.12 8.70 -9.34
C ALA A 203 -8.34 8.21 -10.15
N LYS A 204 -8.41 6.92 -10.48
CA LYS A 204 -9.60 6.29 -11.04
C LYS A 204 -10.53 5.71 -9.97
N GLY A 205 -10.22 5.95 -8.68
CA GLY A 205 -11.02 5.49 -7.55
C GLY A 205 -10.83 4.02 -7.21
N ILE A 206 -9.79 3.36 -7.75
CA ILE A 206 -9.49 1.97 -7.44
C ILE A 206 -8.60 1.92 -6.19
N VAL A 207 -9.05 1.16 -5.20
CA VAL A 207 -8.41 1.01 -3.90
C VAL A 207 -7.94 -0.43 -3.74
N PHE A 208 -6.76 -0.59 -3.17
CA PHE A 208 -6.09 -1.88 -2.98
C PHE A 208 -5.81 -2.15 -1.52
N GLY A 209 -6.10 -3.36 -1.08
CA GLY A 209 -5.77 -3.85 0.24
C GLY A 209 -5.47 -5.35 0.23
N GLU A 210 -4.66 -5.79 1.17
CA GLU A 210 -4.30 -7.19 1.31
C GLU A 210 -4.51 -7.62 2.75
N LYS A 211 -4.96 -8.87 2.92
CA LYS A 211 -4.95 -9.60 4.19
C LYS A 211 -3.97 -10.76 4.05
N GLY A 212 -3.01 -10.85 4.96
CA GLY A 212 -2.02 -11.92 4.96
C GLY A 212 -2.69 -13.28 5.10
N ALA A 213 -2.27 -14.22 4.26
CA ALA A 213 -2.51 -15.63 4.45
C ALA A 213 -1.16 -16.27 4.68
N SER A 214 -0.89 -16.69 5.91
CA SER A 214 0.34 -17.44 6.20
C SER A 214 0.41 -18.68 5.34
N PRO A 215 1.57 -18.99 4.72
CA PRO A 215 1.72 -20.25 4.02
C PRO A 215 1.56 -21.38 5.02
N SER A 216 0.71 -22.35 4.67
CA SER A 216 0.68 -23.61 5.40
C SER A 216 1.88 -24.48 5.00
N LYS A 217 2.12 -25.56 5.72
CA LYS A 217 3.13 -26.55 5.31
C LYS A 217 2.86 -27.15 3.92
N GLU A 218 1.60 -27.10 3.50
CA GLU A 218 1.13 -27.62 2.20
C GLU A 218 1.40 -26.65 1.05
N TYR A 219 1.60 -25.35 1.37
CA TYR A 219 1.80 -24.29 0.40
C TYR A 219 3.00 -23.42 0.79
N PRO A 220 4.25 -23.94 0.62
CA PRO A 220 5.45 -23.16 0.91
C PRO A 220 5.56 -21.95 -0.03
N TYR A 221 6.38 -20.97 0.37
CA TYR A 221 6.71 -19.85 -0.49
C TYR A 221 7.39 -20.34 -1.77
N ASN A 222 6.92 -19.82 -2.90
CA ASN A 222 7.60 -19.97 -4.19
C ASN A 222 7.94 -18.58 -4.73
N TYR A 223 9.19 -18.16 -4.63
CA TYR A 223 9.63 -16.84 -5.09
C TYR A 223 9.67 -16.69 -6.61
N ASP A 224 9.44 -17.72 -7.40
CA ASP A 224 9.27 -17.66 -8.84
C ASP A 224 7.88 -17.08 -9.19
N GLY A 225 7.69 -15.80 -8.96
CA GLY A 225 6.46 -15.05 -9.14
C GLY A 225 6.58 -13.66 -8.51
N ILE A 226 5.48 -12.95 -8.33
CA ILE A 226 5.44 -11.60 -7.78
C ILE A 226 4.79 -11.55 -6.40
N HIS A 227 5.35 -10.74 -5.50
CA HIS A 227 4.71 -10.40 -4.24
C HIS A 227 3.58 -9.37 -4.48
N PHE A 228 2.48 -9.50 -3.74
CA PHE A 228 1.30 -8.62 -3.92
C PHE A 228 1.65 -7.12 -3.84
N SER A 229 2.58 -6.74 -2.97
CA SER A 229 2.91 -5.32 -2.79
C SER A 229 3.56 -4.69 -4.01
N LEU A 230 4.28 -5.48 -4.79
CA LEU A 230 4.85 -5.06 -6.08
C LEU A 230 3.79 -5.07 -7.18
N LEU A 231 2.88 -6.07 -7.18
CA LEU A 231 1.74 -6.10 -8.08
C LEU A 231 0.84 -4.88 -7.86
N PHE A 232 0.57 -4.50 -6.61
CA PHE A 232 -0.23 -3.31 -6.30
C PHE A 232 0.40 -2.02 -6.84
N ARG A 233 1.73 -1.91 -6.84
CA ARG A 233 2.40 -0.76 -7.48
C ARG A 233 2.07 -0.69 -8.97
N THR A 234 2.16 -1.80 -9.71
CA THR A 234 1.77 -1.86 -11.11
C THR A 234 0.28 -1.53 -11.29
N MET A 235 -0.58 -2.11 -10.46
CA MET A 235 -2.03 -1.87 -10.54
C MET A 235 -2.40 -0.41 -10.26
N MET A 236 -1.69 0.30 -9.39
CA MET A 236 -1.91 1.73 -9.16
C MET A 236 -1.66 2.57 -10.41
N TYR A 237 -0.69 2.20 -11.22
CA TYR A 237 -0.42 2.87 -12.50
C TYR A 237 -1.46 2.58 -13.57
N ASP A 238 -2.04 1.36 -13.60
CA ASP A 238 -2.70 0.84 -14.80
C ASP A 238 -4.16 0.45 -14.61
N ALA A 239 -4.62 0.12 -13.38
CA ALA A 239 -5.98 -0.33 -13.14
C ALA A 239 -6.97 0.85 -13.20
N SER A 240 -7.89 0.84 -14.16
CA SER A 240 -8.85 1.93 -14.39
C SER A 240 -10.26 1.65 -13.84
N ASN A 241 -10.56 0.39 -13.52
CA ASN A 241 -11.82 -0.07 -12.94
C ASN A 241 -11.59 -1.41 -12.20
N LEU A 242 -12.62 -1.89 -11.49
CA LEU A 242 -12.53 -3.13 -10.72
C LEU A 242 -12.18 -4.34 -11.60
N GLU A 243 -12.77 -4.44 -12.78
CA GLU A 243 -12.55 -5.55 -13.71
C GLU A 243 -11.09 -5.60 -14.18
N SER A 244 -10.53 -4.45 -14.62
CA SER A 244 -9.12 -4.38 -15.03
C SER A 244 -8.17 -4.71 -13.90
N ALA A 245 -8.50 -4.35 -12.66
CA ALA A 245 -7.71 -4.70 -11.49
C ALA A 245 -7.72 -6.21 -11.22
N LEU A 246 -8.90 -6.84 -11.30
CA LEU A 246 -9.06 -8.29 -11.12
C LEU A 246 -8.34 -9.08 -12.23
N ASP A 247 -8.44 -8.64 -13.47
CA ASP A 247 -7.70 -9.21 -14.61
C ASP A 247 -6.19 -9.19 -14.40
N MET A 248 -5.65 -8.12 -13.80
CA MET A 248 -4.22 -8.04 -13.49
C MET A 248 -3.83 -9.06 -12.43
N ILE A 249 -4.68 -9.30 -11.42
CA ILE A 249 -4.46 -10.33 -10.40
C ILE A 249 -4.52 -11.73 -11.03
N GLU A 250 -5.50 -11.99 -11.90
CA GLU A 250 -5.65 -13.30 -12.57
C GLU A 250 -4.45 -13.68 -13.43
N ARG A 251 -3.82 -12.70 -14.07
CA ARG A 251 -2.62 -12.92 -14.90
C ARG A 251 -1.33 -12.98 -14.11
N ALA A 252 -1.34 -12.53 -12.86
CA ALA A 252 -0.15 -12.50 -12.05
C ALA A 252 0.21 -13.88 -11.49
N LYS A 253 1.47 -14.26 -11.60
CA LYS A 253 2.02 -15.41 -10.89
C LYS A 253 2.43 -14.98 -9.49
N LEU A 254 1.58 -15.26 -8.51
CA LEU A 254 1.80 -14.85 -7.12
C LEU A 254 2.64 -15.88 -6.35
N ILE A 255 3.51 -15.39 -5.44
CA ILE A 255 4.48 -16.24 -4.73
C ILE A 255 3.89 -17.04 -3.57
N LYS A 256 2.70 -16.68 -3.06
CA LYS A 256 2.04 -17.34 -1.92
C LYS A 256 0.54 -17.06 -1.90
N ARG A 257 -0.14 -17.65 -0.93
CA ARG A 257 -1.57 -17.38 -0.66
C ARG A 257 -1.77 -15.93 -0.20
N TYR A 258 -2.80 -15.29 -0.74
CA TYR A 258 -3.24 -13.94 -0.37
C TYR A 258 -4.76 -13.83 -0.38
N TYR A 259 -5.25 -12.91 0.42
CA TYR A 259 -6.59 -12.36 0.29
C TYR A 259 -6.43 -10.91 -0.17
N LEU A 260 -6.65 -10.68 -1.48
CA LEU A 260 -6.53 -9.37 -2.08
C LEU A 260 -7.93 -8.79 -2.23
N TYR A 261 -8.23 -7.69 -1.58
CA TYR A 261 -9.50 -7.01 -1.73
C TYR A 261 -9.32 -5.68 -2.43
N ILE A 262 -10.16 -5.49 -3.44
CA ILE A 262 -10.10 -4.38 -4.39
C ILE A 262 -11.45 -3.71 -4.38
N SER A 263 -11.46 -2.39 -4.37
CA SER A 263 -12.69 -1.60 -4.40
C SER A 263 -12.65 -0.58 -5.53
N ASP A 264 -13.82 -0.29 -6.10
CA ASP A 264 -14.06 0.81 -7.03
C ASP A 264 -14.99 1.82 -6.35
N GLY A 265 -14.47 3.00 -6.06
CA GLY A 265 -15.22 4.07 -5.37
C GLY A 265 -15.98 5.02 -6.29
N LYS A 266 -15.99 4.78 -7.62
CA LYS A 266 -16.77 5.61 -8.54
C LYS A 266 -18.27 5.34 -8.36
N LYS A 267 -19.09 6.40 -8.39
CA LYS A 267 -20.54 6.30 -8.13
C LYS A 267 -21.26 5.35 -9.06
N GLU A 268 -20.83 5.29 -10.33
CA GLU A 268 -21.47 4.51 -11.39
C GLU A 268 -21.11 3.02 -11.33
N THR A 269 -19.97 2.68 -10.74
CA THR A 269 -19.41 1.31 -10.72
C THR A 269 -19.01 0.88 -9.30
N MET A 270 -19.56 1.56 -8.29
CA MET A 270 -19.20 1.35 -6.89
C MET A 270 -19.38 -0.11 -6.48
N GLY A 271 -18.34 -0.67 -5.87
CA GLY A 271 -18.35 -2.04 -5.39
C GLY A 271 -16.98 -2.52 -4.98
N ALA A 272 -16.92 -3.74 -4.47
CA ALA A 272 -15.67 -4.37 -4.09
C ALA A 272 -15.67 -5.87 -4.38
N ALA A 273 -14.46 -6.44 -4.43
CA ALA A 273 -14.26 -7.87 -4.56
C ALA A 273 -13.08 -8.33 -3.69
N ILE A 274 -13.13 -9.58 -3.26
CA ILE A 274 -11.98 -10.30 -2.70
C ILE A 274 -11.50 -11.31 -3.73
N ALA A 275 -10.22 -11.25 -4.05
CA ALA A 275 -9.52 -12.27 -4.81
C ALA A 275 -8.73 -13.15 -3.83
N ILE A 276 -9.09 -14.42 -3.76
CA ILE A 276 -8.45 -15.42 -2.89
C ILE A 276 -7.50 -16.25 -3.73
N VAL A 277 -6.23 -16.15 -3.42
CA VAL A 277 -5.18 -16.98 -4.01
C VAL A 277 -4.98 -18.20 -3.13
N THR A 278 -5.37 -19.37 -3.60
CA THR A 278 -5.40 -20.59 -2.78
C THR A 278 -4.15 -21.46 -2.90
N THR A 279 -3.49 -21.46 -4.06
CA THR A 279 -2.26 -22.24 -4.26
C THR A 279 -1.25 -21.47 -5.10
N PRO A 280 0.07 -21.50 -4.77
CA PRO A 280 1.11 -20.88 -5.59
C PRO A 280 1.37 -21.56 -6.93
N ASP A 281 1.19 -22.88 -6.99
CA ASP A 281 1.49 -23.70 -8.18
C ASP A 281 0.33 -23.77 -9.18
N GLU A 282 -0.89 -23.70 -8.66
CA GLU A 282 -2.09 -23.49 -9.45
C GLU A 282 -2.80 -22.29 -8.85
N VAL A 283 -2.61 -21.12 -9.44
CA VAL A 283 -3.35 -19.92 -9.01
C VAL A 283 -4.85 -20.16 -9.27
N LYS A 284 -5.49 -20.90 -8.39
CA LYS A 284 -6.94 -20.88 -8.29
C LYS A 284 -7.31 -19.58 -7.63
N LEU A 285 -7.57 -18.60 -8.47
CA LEU A 285 -8.12 -17.35 -8.05
C LEU A 285 -9.63 -17.55 -7.90
N SER A 286 -10.11 -17.45 -6.67
CA SER A 286 -11.55 -17.37 -6.41
C SER A 286 -11.88 -15.90 -6.15
N ILE A 287 -12.71 -15.31 -7.00
CA ILE A 287 -13.15 -13.92 -6.88
C ILE A 287 -14.55 -13.93 -6.31
N TYR A 288 -14.75 -13.20 -5.21
CA TYR A 288 -16.05 -13.01 -4.56
C TYR A 288 -16.37 -11.53 -4.56
N LYS A 289 -17.53 -11.20 -5.07
CA LYS A 289 -18.09 -9.85 -5.08
C LYS A 289 -19.10 -9.69 -3.94
N ASP A 290 -19.70 -8.53 -3.87
CA ASP A 290 -20.83 -8.26 -2.99
C ASP A 290 -21.92 -9.33 -3.10
N ASN A 291 -22.52 -9.72 -1.96
CA ASN A 291 -23.53 -10.77 -1.84
C ASN A 291 -23.10 -12.20 -2.20
N GLU A 292 -21.83 -12.42 -2.46
CA GLU A 292 -21.31 -13.76 -2.70
C GLU A 292 -20.63 -14.30 -1.45
N LYS A 293 -20.98 -15.52 -1.07
CA LYS A 293 -20.34 -16.22 0.05
C LYS A 293 -19.15 -17.03 -0.45
N PRO A 294 -17.92 -16.73 0.04
CA PRO A 294 -16.76 -17.55 -0.30
C PRO A 294 -16.96 -19.02 0.05
N GLU A 295 -16.63 -19.93 -0.86
CA GLU A 295 -16.75 -21.36 -0.66
C GLU A 295 -15.93 -21.81 0.57
N GLY A 296 -16.52 -22.65 1.42
CA GLY A 296 -15.87 -23.16 2.62
C GLY A 296 -15.77 -22.18 3.80
N THR A 297 -16.31 -20.96 3.69
CA THR A 297 -16.35 -19.99 4.80
C THR A 297 -17.64 -20.07 5.62
N SER A 298 -17.52 -19.81 6.93
CA SER A 298 -18.66 -19.60 7.83
C SER A 298 -19.12 -18.14 7.90
N LEU A 299 -18.45 -17.22 7.20
CA LEU A 299 -18.80 -15.80 7.21
C LEU A 299 -20.21 -15.57 6.65
N ASN A 300 -20.95 -14.68 7.29
CA ASN A 300 -22.25 -14.27 6.79
C ASN A 300 -22.11 -13.33 5.60
N VAL A 301 -22.96 -13.49 4.61
CA VAL A 301 -23.08 -12.52 3.53
C VAL A 301 -23.74 -11.27 4.08
N MET A 302 -23.19 -10.10 3.75
CA MET A 302 -23.72 -8.78 4.11
C MET A 302 -23.82 -7.97 2.82
N ASP A 303 -24.95 -7.33 2.62
CA ASP A 303 -25.16 -6.47 1.45
C ASP A 303 -24.18 -5.28 1.47
N ASN A 304 -23.62 -4.96 0.31
CA ASN A 304 -22.67 -3.84 0.13
C ASN A 304 -21.45 -3.91 1.08
N CYS A 305 -20.97 -5.10 1.34
CA CYS A 305 -19.85 -5.33 2.23
C CYS A 305 -18.97 -6.49 1.76
N VAL A 306 -17.65 -6.27 1.81
CA VAL A 306 -16.61 -7.31 1.62
C VAL A 306 -15.62 -7.21 2.78
N TYR A 307 -15.33 -8.34 3.50
CA TYR A 307 -14.49 -8.35 4.70
C TYR A 307 -13.69 -9.66 4.88
#